data_f090925af5e6795f782723b24a7e72f0
#
_entry.id   f090925af5e6795f782723b24a7e72f0
#
_cell.length_a   1.000
_cell.length_b   1.000
_cell.length_c   1.000
_cell.angle_alpha   90.00
_cell.angle_beta   90.00
_cell.angle_gamma   90.00
#
_symmetry.space_group_name_H-M   'P 1'
#
loop_
_entity.id
_entity.type
_entity.pdbx_description
1 polymer ?
#
loop_
_entity_poly.entity_id
_entity_poly.type
_entity_poly.pdbx_seq_one_letter_code
_entity_poly.pdbx_strand_id
1 'polypeptide(L)'
;MTESAKYNSGIYTVFLSAFLVLFQLGIYFVYIPWNAERLQITEAEIGIGLLVFGISNLIGNQTSGRFVVPKIGTKNSIVIGLIGIAYCPLLLILSPNYLWFLLAFIPFGFCVGLFSPSAQSQISMIEQKTSKIITPLYHAAFSFGSLVGAISAFFTIKYIDNPILIFIATGSMLIVGSILVYKYGLLKSFEDLKKMPRFKLPKKTILIFGVLMMMNYATMGIILDWSALWLTKDLLVPLYLGGAII
;
A
#
# COMPACT_ATOMS: atom_id res chain seq x y z
N MET A 1 18.05 25.42 2.30
CA MET A 1 17.06 25.10 1.26
C MET A 1 15.95 26.15 1.31
N THR A 2 15.55 26.69 0.17
CA THR A 2 14.41 27.58 0.06
C THR A 2 13.11 26.83 0.40
N GLU A 3 12.04 27.53 0.77
CA GLU A 3 10.75 26.91 1.10
C GLU A 3 10.20 26.10 -0.08
N SER A 4 10.30 26.63 -1.30
CA SER A 4 9.91 25.92 -2.53
C SER A 4 10.70 24.60 -2.72
N ALA A 5 11.98 24.57 -2.42
CA ALA A 5 12.81 23.36 -2.51
C ALA A 5 12.37 22.28 -1.50
N LYS A 6 11.88 22.67 -0.32
CA LYS A 6 11.36 21.74 0.70
C LYS A 6 10.04 21.08 0.27
N TYR A 7 9.11 21.87 -0.32
CA TYR A 7 7.87 21.30 -0.87
C TYR A 7 8.15 20.36 -2.05
N ASN A 8 9.05 20.72 -2.96
CA ASN A 8 9.43 19.83 -4.06
C ASN A 8 10.04 18.52 -3.54
N SER A 9 10.92 18.58 -2.53
CA SER A 9 11.46 17.38 -1.89
C SER A 9 10.37 16.53 -1.25
N GLY A 10 9.37 17.15 -0.61
CA GLY A 10 8.18 16.48 -0.08
C GLY A 10 7.38 15.75 -1.17
N ILE A 11 7.19 16.36 -2.33
CA ILE A 11 6.51 15.76 -3.48
C ILE A 11 7.24 14.49 -3.94
N TYR A 12 8.55 14.60 -4.19
CA TYR A 12 9.33 13.43 -4.66
C TYR A 12 9.33 12.29 -3.67
N THR A 13 9.45 12.57 -2.37
CA THR A 13 9.45 11.52 -1.34
C THR A 13 8.11 10.83 -1.20
N VAL A 14 6.99 11.54 -1.35
CA VAL A 14 5.65 10.92 -1.33
C VAL A 14 5.43 10.08 -2.59
N PHE A 15 5.84 10.54 -3.76
CA PHE A 15 5.76 9.75 -5.00
C PHE A 15 6.61 8.48 -4.93
N LEU A 16 7.85 8.60 -4.43
CA LEU A 16 8.72 7.45 -4.22
C LEU A 16 8.07 6.44 -3.26
N SER A 17 7.49 6.91 -2.15
CA SER A 17 6.85 6.03 -1.18
C SER A 17 5.63 5.31 -1.76
N ALA A 18 4.81 6.02 -2.55
CA ALA A 18 3.67 5.44 -3.24
C ALA A 18 4.10 4.36 -4.25
N PHE A 19 5.08 4.68 -5.09
CA PHE A 19 5.66 3.74 -6.04
C PHE A 19 6.18 2.48 -5.35
N LEU A 20 6.99 2.61 -4.30
CA LEU A 20 7.61 1.47 -3.61
C LEU A 20 6.59 0.55 -2.95
N VAL A 21 5.55 1.12 -2.31
CA VAL A 21 4.50 0.32 -1.67
C VAL A 21 3.74 -0.48 -2.71
N LEU A 22 3.33 0.14 -3.82
CA LEU A 22 2.58 -0.55 -4.85
C LEU A 22 3.45 -1.46 -5.72
N PHE A 23 4.73 -1.16 -5.87
CA PHE A 23 5.68 -2.06 -6.48
C PHE A 23 5.73 -3.41 -5.72
N GLN A 24 5.84 -3.36 -4.41
CA GLN A 24 5.84 -4.57 -3.58
C GLN A 24 4.50 -5.28 -3.56
N LEU A 25 3.39 -4.53 -3.46
CA LEU A 25 2.04 -5.08 -3.52
C LEU A 25 1.74 -5.71 -4.88
N GLY A 26 2.13 -5.07 -5.98
CA GLY A 26 1.97 -5.60 -7.34
C GLY A 26 2.68 -6.94 -7.53
N ILE A 27 3.87 -7.11 -6.93
CA ILE A 27 4.52 -8.42 -6.89
C ILE A 27 3.66 -9.41 -6.09
N TYR A 28 3.22 -9.04 -4.90
CA TYR A 28 2.48 -9.94 -4.02
C TYR A 28 1.15 -10.42 -4.64
N PHE A 29 0.43 -9.55 -5.33
CA PHE A 29 -0.83 -9.92 -5.99
C PHE A 29 -0.64 -11.08 -7.00
N VAL A 30 0.47 -11.09 -7.74
CA VAL A 30 0.79 -12.18 -8.67
C VAL A 30 1.14 -13.48 -7.93
N TYR A 31 1.66 -13.39 -6.69
CA TYR A 31 1.99 -14.56 -5.88
C TYR A 31 0.82 -15.11 -5.03
N ILE A 32 -0.36 -14.50 -5.06
CA ILE A 32 -1.54 -15.01 -4.33
C ILE A 32 -1.87 -16.46 -4.69
N PRO A 33 -1.95 -16.86 -5.99
CA PRO A 33 -2.22 -18.25 -6.36
C PRO A 33 -1.16 -19.23 -5.86
N TRP A 34 0.12 -18.86 -5.97
CA TRP A 34 1.22 -19.68 -5.48
C TRP A 34 1.10 -19.93 -3.96
N ASN A 35 0.74 -18.91 -3.21
CA ASN A 35 0.60 -19.01 -1.76
C ASN A 35 -0.62 -19.85 -1.38
N ALA A 36 -1.73 -19.72 -2.13
CA ALA A 36 -2.91 -20.54 -1.96
C ALA A 36 -2.63 -22.02 -2.19
N GLU A 37 -1.91 -22.34 -3.28
CA GLU A 37 -1.52 -23.71 -3.60
C GLU A 37 -0.57 -24.29 -2.54
N ARG A 38 0.46 -23.54 -2.13
CA ARG A 38 1.42 -23.94 -1.10
C ARG A 38 0.76 -24.25 0.24
N LEU A 39 -0.22 -23.45 0.64
CA LEU A 39 -0.93 -23.62 1.91
C LEU A 39 -2.14 -24.56 1.80
N GLN A 40 -2.49 -25.00 0.59
CA GLN A 40 -3.69 -25.82 0.31
C GLN A 40 -4.99 -25.15 0.83
N ILE A 41 -5.10 -23.83 0.64
CA ILE A 41 -6.24 -23.02 1.09
C ILE A 41 -7.17 -22.70 -0.07
N THR A 42 -8.44 -22.56 0.28
CA THR A 42 -9.53 -22.23 -0.64
C THR A 42 -9.60 -20.73 -0.93
N GLU A 43 -10.35 -20.35 -1.97
CA GLU A 43 -10.66 -18.96 -2.27
C GLU A 43 -11.37 -18.25 -1.12
N ALA A 44 -12.26 -18.95 -0.43
CA ALA A 44 -12.96 -18.42 0.75
C ALA A 44 -11.99 -18.09 1.88
N GLU A 45 -10.98 -18.94 2.12
CA GLU A 45 -9.95 -18.71 3.13
C GLU A 45 -9.02 -17.54 2.76
N ILE A 46 -8.70 -17.36 1.46
CA ILE A 46 -8.02 -16.15 0.98
C ILE A 46 -8.87 -14.91 1.25
N GLY A 47 -10.17 -14.97 0.93
CA GLY A 47 -11.12 -13.89 1.19
C GLY A 47 -11.18 -13.49 2.67
N ILE A 48 -11.13 -14.46 3.60
CA ILE A 48 -11.02 -14.18 5.04
C ILE A 48 -9.71 -13.45 5.36
N GLY A 49 -8.59 -13.86 4.77
CA GLY A 49 -7.30 -13.16 4.91
C GLY A 49 -7.37 -11.69 4.46
N LEU A 50 -7.96 -11.45 3.29
CA LEU A 50 -8.18 -10.09 2.77
C LEU A 50 -9.13 -9.27 3.65
N LEU A 51 -10.14 -9.91 4.27
CA LEU A 51 -11.01 -9.26 5.25
C LEU A 51 -10.24 -8.86 6.51
N VAL A 52 -9.36 -9.73 7.04
CA VAL A 52 -8.48 -9.43 8.18
C VAL A 52 -7.56 -8.25 7.83
N PHE A 53 -6.96 -8.25 6.64
CA PHE A 53 -6.19 -7.13 6.13
C PHE A 53 -7.01 -5.83 6.11
N GLY A 54 -8.22 -5.86 5.55
CA GLY A 54 -9.10 -4.70 5.43
C GLY A 54 -9.50 -4.11 6.79
N ILE A 55 -9.86 -4.96 7.76
CA ILE A 55 -10.19 -4.53 9.13
C ILE A 55 -8.96 -3.89 9.79
N SER A 56 -7.80 -4.53 9.68
CA SER A 56 -6.55 -4.00 10.23
C SER A 56 -6.14 -2.67 9.57
N ASN A 57 -6.35 -2.55 8.25
CA ASN A 57 -6.13 -1.32 7.50
C ASN A 57 -7.04 -0.19 8.02
N LEU A 58 -8.31 -0.46 8.25
CA LEU A 58 -9.24 0.51 8.81
C LEU A 58 -8.79 0.99 10.20
N ILE A 59 -8.35 0.07 11.07
CA ILE A 59 -7.81 0.41 12.40
C ILE A 59 -6.54 1.28 12.25
N GLY A 60 -5.64 0.90 11.34
CA GLY A 60 -4.43 1.67 11.03
C GLY A 60 -4.75 3.08 10.53
N ASN A 61 -5.72 3.24 9.63
CA ASN A 61 -6.20 4.54 9.13
C ASN A 61 -6.70 5.45 10.26
N GLN A 62 -7.54 4.91 11.16
CA GLN A 62 -8.05 5.67 12.31
C GLN A 62 -6.92 6.04 13.28
N THR A 63 -6.00 5.11 13.52
CA THR A 63 -4.83 5.32 14.38
C THR A 63 -3.90 6.39 13.80
N SER A 64 -3.64 6.35 12.50
CA SER A 64 -2.83 7.35 11.79
C SER A 64 -3.40 8.75 11.99
N GLY A 65 -4.65 8.97 11.58
CA GLY A 65 -5.24 10.30 11.59
C GLY A 65 -5.45 10.88 13.00
N ARG A 66 -5.84 10.05 13.97
CA ARG A 66 -6.20 10.53 15.32
C ARG A 66 -5.02 10.63 16.28
N PHE A 67 -4.06 9.73 16.17
CA PHE A 67 -3.02 9.60 17.19
C PHE A 67 -1.60 9.80 16.66
N VAL A 68 -1.29 9.27 15.48
CA VAL A 68 0.08 9.25 14.96
C VAL A 68 0.43 10.58 14.29
N VAL A 69 -0.28 10.96 13.25
CA VAL A 69 -0.01 12.18 12.48
C VAL A 69 -0.02 13.45 13.36
N PRO A 70 -0.99 13.67 14.27
CA PRO A 70 -0.96 14.84 15.14
C PRO A 70 0.26 14.90 16.06
N LYS A 71 0.79 13.74 16.48
CA LYS A 71 1.95 13.68 17.40
C LYS A 71 3.28 13.81 16.68
N ILE A 72 3.48 13.08 15.59
CA ILE A 72 4.80 12.94 14.94
C ILE A 72 4.87 13.51 13.52
N GLY A 73 3.75 13.95 12.95
CA GLY A 73 3.64 14.49 11.58
C GLY A 73 3.46 13.41 10.52
N THR A 74 3.10 13.85 9.30
CA THR A 74 2.84 12.93 8.17
C THR A 74 4.09 12.21 7.73
N LYS A 75 5.23 12.91 7.65
CA LYS A 75 6.52 12.32 7.26
C LYS A 75 6.88 11.09 8.09
N ASN A 76 6.88 11.24 9.42
CA ASN A 76 7.27 10.14 10.31
C ASN A 76 6.24 9.00 10.27
N SER A 77 4.96 9.31 10.10
CA SER A 77 3.93 8.29 9.90
C SER A 77 4.12 7.49 8.60
N ILE A 78 4.50 8.16 7.51
CA ILE A 78 4.88 7.51 6.24
C ILE A 78 6.08 6.59 6.45
N VAL A 79 7.13 7.06 7.12
CA VAL A 79 8.33 6.26 7.42
C VAL A 79 8.00 5.00 8.22
N ILE A 80 7.20 5.14 9.30
CA ILE A 80 6.77 4.00 10.11
C ILE A 80 5.95 3.01 9.27
N GLY A 81 5.04 3.54 8.44
CA GLY A 81 4.26 2.72 7.53
C GLY A 81 5.14 1.93 6.55
N LEU A 82 6.12 2.58 5.89
CA LEU A 82 7.05 1.94 4.97
C LEU A 82 7.88 0.84 5.63
N ILE A 83 8.45 1.12 6.82
CA ILE A 83 9.22 0.13 7.58
C ILE A 83 8.35 -1.07 7.95
N GLY A 84 7.12 -0.80 8.42
CA GLY A 84 6.19 -1.86 8.80
C GLY A 84 5.71 -2.70 7.62
N ILE A 85 5.52 -2.10 6.43
CA ILE A 85 5.12 -2.82 5.21
C ILE A 85 6.28 -3.66 4.65
N ALA A 86 7.54 -3.23 4.85
CA ALA A 86 8.71 -3.73 4.12
C ALA A 86 8.80 -5.25 3.99
N TYR A 87 8.51 -5.99 5.06
CA TYR A 87 8.62 -7.44 5.07
C TYR A 87 7.28 -8.17 5.34
N CYS A 88 6.14 -7.46 5.35
CA CYS A 88 4.84 -8.11 5.54
C CYS A 88 4.51 -9.14 4.44
N PRO A 89 4.72 -8.87 3.13
CA PRO A 89 4.52 -9.90 2.11
C PRO A 89 5.46 -11.10 2.28
N LEU A 90 6.68 -10.88 2.75
CA LEU A 90 7.58 -11.99 3.07
C LEU A 90 7.02 -12.87 4.20
N LEU A 91 6.39 -12.28 5.22
CA LEU A 91 5.75 -13.06 6.28
C LEU A 91 4.60 -13.91 5.74
N LEU A 92 3.83 -13.40 4.76
CA LEU A 92 2.78 -14.18 4.09
C LEU A 92 3.36 -15.35 3.30
N ILE A 93 4.46 -15.14 2.57
CA ILE A 93 5.15 -16.19 1.81
C ILE A 93 5.79 -17.25 2.73
N LEU A 94 6.30 -16.85 3.89
CA LEU A 94 6.94 -17.74 4.85
C LEU A 94 5.95 -18.41 5.82
N SER A 95 4.67 -18.08 5.77
CA SER A 95 3.66 -18.64 6.69
C SER A 95 3.63 -20.17 6.61
N PRO A 96 3.83 -20.90 7.73
CA PRO A 96 3.86 -22.35 7.71
C PRO A 96 2.48 -22.99 7.59
N ASN A 97 1.42 -22.26 7.91
CA ASN A 97 0.04 -22.71 7.84
C ASN A 97 -0.93 -21.53 7.75
N TYR A 98 -2.21 -21.82 7.59
CA TYR A 98 -3.27 -20.83 7.42
C TYR A 98 -3.40 -19.85 8.60
N LEU A 99 -3.21 -20.30 9.84
CA LEU A 99 -3.30 -19.41 11.01
C LEU A 99 -2.20 -18.32 10.96
N TRP A 100 -0.96 -18.70 10.68
CA TRP A 100 0.14 -17.75 10.54
C TRP A 100 -0.05 -16.81 9.35
N PHE A 101 -0.64 -17.32 8.26
CA PHE A 101 -1.02 -16.52 7.11
C PHE A 101 -2.04 -15.43 7.49
N LEU A 102 -3.09 -15.78 8.24
CA LEU A 102 -4.06 -14.80 8.75
C LEU A 102 -3.40 -13.77 9.70
N LEU A 103 -2.56 -14.23 10.62
CA LEU A 103 -1.86 -13.35 11.56
C LEU A 103 -0.93 -12.37 10.85
N ALA A 104 -0.29 -12.75 9.75
CA ALA A 104 0.57 -11.88 8.96
C ALA A 104 -0.19 -10.74 8.26
N PHE A 105 -1.47 -10.90 7.95
CA PHE A 105 -2.30 -9.83 7.42
C PHE A 105 -2.57 -8.71 8.43
N ILE A 106 -2.53 -8.98 9.73
CA ILE A 106 -2.79 -7.97 10.77
C ILE A 106 -1.76 -6.83 10.71
N PRO A 107 -0.45 -7.06 10.90
CA PRO A 107 0.54 -5.99 10.78
C PRO A 107 0.57 -5.39 9.39
N PHE A 108 0.33 -6.17 8.34
CA PHE A 108 0.34 -5.69 6.98
C PHE A 108 -0.76 -4.65 6.75
N GLY A 109 -2.01 -4.99 7.03
CA GLY A 109 -3.14 -4.07 6.90
C GLY A 109 -2.94 -2.82 7.76
N PHE A 110 -2.53 -2.99 9.04
CA PHE A 110 -2.32 -1.89 9.96
C PHE A 110 -1.26 -0.89 9.44
N CYS A 111 -0.13 -1.37 8.93
CA CYS A 111 0.94 -0.50 8.42
C CYS A 111 0.56 0.20 7.12
N VAL A 112 -0.17 -0.45 6.21
CA VAL A 112 -0.76 0.21 5.03
C VAL A 112 -1.74 1.29 5.46
N GLY A 113 -2.54 1.03 6.50
CA GLY A 113 -3.45 2.00 7.10
C GLY A 113 -2.74 3.19 7.77
N LEU A 114 -1.54 3.02 8.30
CA LEU A 114 -0.72 4.14 8.78
C LEU A 114 -0.16 4.98 7.62
N PHE A 115 0.30 4.33 6.56
CA PHE A 115 0.92 4.97 5.40
C PHE A 115 -0.05 5.81 4.59
N SER A 116 -1.15 5.20 4.16
CA SER A 116 -2.03 5.74 3.12
C SER A 116 -2.62 7.12 3.44
N PRO A 117 -3.28 7.35 4.61
CA PRO A 117 -3.85 8.65 4.93
C PRO A 117 -2.77 9.71 5.20
N SER A 118 -1.59 9.28 5.68
CA SER A 118 -0.47 10.20 5.93
C SER A 118 0.08 10.76 4.63
N ALA A 119 0.26 9.90 3.61
CA ALA A 119 0.70 10.31 2.28
C ALA A 119 -0.31 11.25 1.62
N GLN A 120 -1.60 10.90 1.66
CA GLN A 120 -2.66 11.75 1.09
C GLN A 120 -2.81 13.09 1.82
N SER A 121 -2.69 13.11 3.14
CA SER A 121 -2.69 14.35 3.92
C SER A 121 -1.51 15.24 3.55
N GLN A 122 -0.32 14.67 3.38
CA GLN A 122 0.87 15.42 2.97
C GLN A 122 0.68 16.04 1.57
N ILE A 123 0.15 15.29 0.60
CA ILE A 123 -0.15 15.78 -0.74
C ILE A 123 -1.14 16.93 -0.67
N SER A 124 -2.26 16.75 0.02
CA SER A 124 -3.29 17.79 0.16
C SER A 124 -2.74 19.09 0.77
N MET A 125 -1.88 18.97 1.79
CA MET A 125 -1.21 20.14 2.37
C MET A 125 -0.25 20.84 1.40
N ILE A 126 0.51 20.08 0.62
CA ILE A 126 1.42 20.63 -0.38
C ILE A 126 0.62 21.34 -1.48
N GLU A 127 -0.47 20.75 -1.99
CA GLU A 127 -1.36 21.36 -2.97
C GLU A 127 -1.92 22.69 -2.50
N GLN A 128 -2.40 22.74 -1.25
CA GLN A 128 -2.93 23.96 -0.65
C GLN A 128 -1.87 25.08 -0.52
N LYS A 129 -0.63 24.72 -0.21
CA LYS A 129 0.47 25.69 -0.03
C LYS A 129 1.12 26.14 -1.34
N THR A 130 1.15 25.27 -2.35
CA THR A 130 1.86 25.54 -3.61
C THR A 130 0.92 25.87 -4.78
N SER A 131 -0.37 25.69 -4.61
CA SER A 131 -1.39 25.79 -5.68
C SER A 131 -1.11 24.88 -6.89
N LYS A 132 -0.30 23.82 -6.70
CA LYS A 132 0.01 22.81 -7.73
C LYS A 132 -0.92 21.63 -7.56
N ILE A 133 -1.49 21.14 -8.65
CA ILE A 133 -2.29 19.90 -8.65
C ILE A 133 -1.35 18.72 -8.83
N ILE A 134 -1.09 17.96 -7.76
CA ILE A 134 -0.15 16.82 -7.72
C ILE A 134 -0.82 15.48 -7.42
N THR A 135 -2.06 15.48 -6.92
CA THR A 135 -2.83 14.26 -6.61
C THR A 135 -2.91 13.28 -7.79
N PRO A 136 -3.19 13.70 -9.05
CA PRO A 136 -3.21 12.77 -10.18
C PRO A 136 -1.86 12.10 -10.42
N LEU A 137 -0.75 12.84 -10.28
CA LEU A 137 0.60 12.31 -10.44
C LEU A 137 0.97 11.32 -9.32
N TYR A 138 0.46 11.55 -8.10
CA TYR A 138 0.60 10.58 -6.99
C TYR A 138 -0.07 9.25 -7.33
N HIS A 139 -1.31 9.29 -7.83
CA HIS A 139 -2.01 8.08 -8.25
C HIS A 139 -1.36 7.43 -9.47
N ALA A 140 -0.77 8.20 -10.37
CA ALA A 140 0.02 7.66 -11.47
C ALA A 140 1.28 6.93 -10.98
N ALA A 141 2.01 7.49 -10.00
CA ALA A 141 3.16 6.82 -9.40
C ALA A 141 2.76 5.53 -8.67
N PHE A 142 1.60 5.54 -8.02
CA PHE A 142 0.97 4.40 -7.38
C PHE A 142 0.68 3.27 -8.41
N SER A 143 -0.04 3.57 -9.49
CA SER A 143 -0.36 2.61 -10.55
C SER A 143 0.88 2.11 -11.28
N PHE A 144 1.85 3.01 -11.55
CA PHE A 144 3.11 2.65 -12.17
C PHE A 144 3.93 1.70 -11.30
N GLY A 145 3.91 1.89 -9.97
CA GLY A 145 4.51 0.96 -9.03
C GLY A 145 3.91 -0.44 -9.14
N SER A 146 2.59 -0.56 -9.15
CA SER A 146 1.89 -1.84 -9.30
C SER A 146 2.25 -2.54 -10.62
N LEU A 147 2.21 -1.81 -11.73
CA LEU A 147 2.59 -2.34 -13.05
C LEU A 147 4.02 -2.88 -13.08
N VAL A 148 4.99 -2.09 -12.61
CA VAL A 148 6.40 -2.50 -12.58
C VAL A 148 6.58 -3.69 -11.62
N GLY A 149 5.82 -3.73 -10.52
CA GLY A 149 5.79 -4.85 -9.59
C GLY A 149 5.30 -6.15 -10.25
N ALA A 150 4.18 -6.09 -10.95
CA ALA A 150 3.61 -7.23 -11.67
C ALA A 150 4.57 -7.75 -12.77
N ILE A 151 5.19 -6.85 -13.53
CA ILE A 151 6.22 -7.21 -14.53
C ILE A 151 7.44 -7.86 -13.85
N SER A 152 7.87 -7.35 -12.70
CA SER A 152 8.98 -7.92 -11.94
C SER A 152 8.65 -9.33 -11.43
N ALA A 153 7.41 -9.56 -11.00
CA ALA A 153 6.93 -10.88 -10.61
C ALA A 153 6.96 -11.87 -11.78
N PHE A 154 6.56 -11.44 -12.99
CA PHE A 154 6.67 -12.26 -14.20
C PHE A 154 8.09 -12.81 -14.39
N PHE A 155 9.09 -11.92 -14.38
CA PHE A 155 10.49 -12.33 -14.55
C PHE A 155 10.99 -13.21 -13.40
N THR A 156 10.59 -12.89 -12.17
CA THR A 156 11.02 -13.62 -10.98
C THR A 156 10.46 -15.05 -10.98
N ILE A 157 9.18 -15.23 -11.24
CA ILE A 157 8.53 -16.54 -11.30
C ILE A 157 9.13 -17.37 -12.43
N LYS A 158 9.43 -16.74 -13.57
CA LYS A 158 9.96 -17.45 -14.75
C LYS A 158 11.40 -17.89 -14.62
N TYR A 159 12.26 -17.13 -13.92
CA TYR A 159 13.71 -17.33 -13.90
C TYR A 159 14.30 -17.60 -12.52
N ILE A 160 13.57 -17.31 -11.45
CA ILE A 160 14.02 -17.43 -10.06
C ILE A 160 13.01 -18.29 -9.30
N ASP A 161 13.33 -19.54 -9.06
CA ASP A 161 12.43 -20.51 -8.39
C ASP A 161 12.30 -20.30 -6.87
N ASN A 162 12.63 -19.13 -6.38
CA ASN A 162 12.55 -18.81 -4.95
C ASN A 162 11.92 -17.44 -4.71
N PRO A 163 10.63 -17.40 -4.31
CA PRO A 163 9.92 -16.14 -4.05
C PRO A 163 10.50 -15.33 -2.87
N ILE A 164 11.22 -15.97 -1.94
CA ILE A 164 11.78 -15.29 -0.76
C ILE A 164 12.76 -14.20 -1.19
N LEU A 165 13.56 -14.44 -2.21
CA LEU A 165 14.59 -13.50 -2.66
C LEU A 165 14.00 -12.18 -3.15
N ILE A 166 12.90 -12.21 -3.90
CA ILE A 166 12.27 -10.99 -4.39
C ILE A 166 11.67 -10.18 -3.24
N PHE A 167 11.03 -10.84 -2.26
CA PHE A 167 10.43 -10.14 -1.12
C PHE A 167 11.48 -9.60 -0.13
N ILE A 168 12.64 -10.23 -0.01
CA ILE A 168 13.78 -9.65 0.71
C ILE A 168 14.31 -8.41 -0.04
N ALA A 169 14.50 -8.52 -1.35
CA ALA A 169 15.01 -7.41 -2.15
C ALA A 169 14.05 -6.20 -2.11
N THR A 170 12.76 -6.41 -2.35
CA THR A 170 11.76 -5.34 -2.34
C THR A 170 11.53 -4.77 -0.95
N GLY A 171 11.51 -5.59 0.10
CA GLY A 171 11.48 -5.14 1.48
C GLY A 171 12.69 -4.25 1.81
N SER A 172 13.87 -4.63 1.37
CA SER A 172 15.08 -3.81 1.53
C SER A 172 14.99 -2.49 0.76
N MET A 173 14.38 -2.47 -0.44
CA MET A 173 14.11 -1.23 -1.18
C MET A 173 13.15 -0.31 -0.40
N LEU A 174 12.13 -0.84 0.26
CA LEU A 174 11.25 -0.05 1.12
C LEU A 174 12.00 0.54 2.32
N ILE A 175 12.92 -0.21 2.93
CA ILE A 175 13.76 0.31 4.02
C ILE A 175 14.63 1.46 3.52
N VAL A 176 15.31 1.32 2.37
CA VAL A 176 16.08 2.41 1.76
C VAL A 176 15.19 3.60 1.43
N GLY A 177 14.01 3.35 0.85
CA GLY A 177 12.99 4.38 0.59
C GLY A 177 12.56 5.11 1.87
N SER A 178 12.37 4.38 2.97
CA SER A 178 12.01 4.97 4.27
C SER A 178 13.10 5.91 4.81
N ILE A 179 14.38 5.55 4.63
CA ILE A 179 15.52 6.40 4.99
C ILE A 179 15.53 7.68 4.13
N LEU A 180 15.25 7.57 2.83
CA LEU A 180 15.17 8.73 1.94
C LEU A 180 14.00 9.65 2.32
N VAL A 181 12.83 9.08 2.62
CA VAL A 181 11.66 9.84 3.12
C VAL A 181 11.98 10.51 4.45
N TYR A 182 12.64 9.82 5.37
CA TYR A 182 13.06 10.40 6.66
C TYR A 182 13.99 11.60 6.47
N LYS A 183 14.97 11.48 5.57
CA LYS A 183 15.98 12.51 5.32
C LYS A 183 15.45 13.71 4.53
N TYR A 184 14.62 13.46 3.51
CA TYR A 184 14.22 14.47 2.52
C TYR A 184 12.73 14.81 2.54
N GLY A 185 11.90 14.08 3.29
CA GLY A 185 10.48 14.33 3.39
C GLY A 185 10.12 15.64 4.10
N LEU A 186 8.89 16.10 3.91
CA LEU A 186 8.39 17.34 4.46
C LEU A 186 8.41 17.30 6.00
N LEU A 187 9.00 18.32 6.63
CA LEU A 187 9.09 18.39 8.08
C LEU A 187 7.74 18.81 8.67
N LYS A 188 7.42 18.29 9.86
CA LYS A 188 6.21 18.61 10.62
C LYS A 188 5.99 20.11 10.81
N SER A 189 7.05 20.91 10.90
CA SER A 189 6.98 22.38 11.03
C SER A 189 6.34 23.08 9.82
N PHE A 190 6.25 22.40 8.67
CA PHE A 190 5.55 22.90 7.47
C PHE A 190 4.10 22.38 7.37
N GLU A 191 3.71 21.49 8.29
CA GLU A 191 2.37 20.88 8.31
C GLU A 191 1.44 21.73 9.17
N ASP A 192 0.36 22.21 8.55
CA ASP A 192 -0.70 22.93 9.23
C ASP A 192 -1.70 21.92 9.84
N LEU A 193 -1.22 21.15 10.81
CA LEU A 193 -1.99 20.09 11.45
C LEU A 193 -3.01 20.71 12.42
N LYS A 194 -4.22 21.00 11.94
CA LYS A 194 -5.32 21.41 12.79
C LYS A 194 -5.74 20.27 13.70
N LYS A 195 -6.06 20.57 14.96
CA LYS A 195 -6.68 19.59 15.86
C LYS A 195 -7.90 18.98 15.20
N MET A 196 -7.98 17.64 15.17
CA MET A 196 -9.16 16.98 14.61
C MET A 196 -10.43 17.43 15.33
N PRO A 197 -11.45 17.89 14.61
CA PRO A 197 -12.73 18.21 15.19
C PRO A 197 -13.35 16.95 15.80
N ARG A 198 -14.23 17.14 16.80
CA ARG A 198 -15.04 16.02 17.32
C ARG A 198 -15.80 15.37 16.17
N PHE A 199 -15.94 14.05 16.24
CA PHE A 199 -16.69 13.28 15.24
C PHE A 199 -18.09 13.90 15.05
N LYS A 200 -18.40 14.23 13.80
CA LYS A 200 -19.74 14.64 13.36
C LYS A 200 -20.12 13.77 12.17
N LEU A 201 -21.36 13.34 12.14
CA LEU A 201 -21.88 12.63 10.96
C LEU A 201 -21.72 13.52 9.72
N PRO A 202 -21.16 12.99 8.63
CA PRO A 202 -20.99 13.76 7.41
C PRO A 202 -22.35 14.10 6.78
N LYS A 203 -22.39 15.20 6.02
CA LYS A 203 -23.57 15.59 5.26
C LYS A 203 -23.94 14.50 4.24
N LYS A 204 -25.23 14.39 3.88
CA LYS A 204 -25.75 13.41 2.91
C LYS A 204 -24.93 13.36 1.61
N THR A 205 -24.54 14.50 1.08
CA THR A 205 -23.71 14.60 -0.13
C THR A 205 -22.36 13.89 0.04
N ILE A 206 -21.71 14.07 1.20
CA ILE A 206 -20.41 13.40 1.49
C ILE A 206 -20.60 11.89 1.61
N LEU A 207 -21.72 11.43 2.19
CA LEU A 207 -22.04 10.00 2.26
C LEU A 207 -22.24 9.39 0.87
N ILE A 208 -22.94 10.09 -0.03
CA ILE A 208 -23.11 9.63 -1.43
C ILE A 208 -21.76 9.49 -2.12
N PHE A 209 -20.88 10.50 -2.03
CA PHE A 209 -19.51 10.38 -2.57
C PHE A 209 -18.72 9.26 -1.91
N GLY A 210 -18.89 9.04 -0.60
CA GLY A 210 -18.27 7.94 0.12
C GLY A 210 -18.69 6.58 -0.42
N VAL A 211 -19.98 6.38 -0.72
CA VAL A 211 -20.49 5.14 -1.33
C VAL A 211 -19.93 4.95 -2.75
N LEU A 212 -19.91 5.99 -3.57
CA LEU A 212 -19.32 5.92 -4.92
C LEU A 212 -17.83 5.56 -4.87
N MET A 213 -17.06 6.15 -3.95
CA MET A 213 -15.66 5.80 -3.74
C MET A 213 -15.50 4.36 -3.24
N MET A 214 -16.37 3.90 -2.33
CA MET A 214 -16.36 2.51 -1.87
C MET A 214 -16.57 1.53 -3.02
N MET A 215 -17.51 1.79 -3.92
CA MET A 215 -17.73 0.95 -5.11
C MET A 215 -16.51 0.93 -6.04
N ASN A 216 -15.87 2.09 -6.26
CA ASN A 216 -14.66 2.20 -7.06
C ASN A 216 -13.52 1.37 -6.45
N TYR A 217 -13.25 1.53 -5.16
CA TYR A 217 -12.20 0.77 -4.47
C TYR A 217 -12.51 -0.73 -4.39
N ALA A 218 -13.79 -1.12 -4.25
CA ALA A 218 -14.19 -2.52 -4.31
C ALA A 218 -13.89 -3.15 -5.67
N THR A 219 -14.20 -2.44 -6.77
CA THR A 219 -13.87 -2.90 -8.13
C THR A 219 -12.36 -3.05 -8.33
N MET A 220 -11.56 -2.06 -7.87
CA MET A 220 -10.11 -2.13 -7.94
C MET A 220 -9.56 -3.30 -7.11
N GLY A 221 -10.09 -3.53 -5.91
CA GLY A 221 -9.70 -4.66 -5.06
C GLY A 221 -10.00 -6.00 -5.73
N ILE A 222 -11.18 -6.16 -6.33
CA ILE A 222 -11.53 -7.39 -7.07
C ILE A 222 -10.52 -7.63 -8.19
N ILE A 223 -10.18 -6.62 -8.97
CA ILE A 223 -9.22 -6.77 -10.08
C ILE A 223 -7.83 -7.14 -9.55
N LEU A 224 -7.31 -6.42 -8.57
CA LEU A 224 -5.94 -6.63 -8.09
C LEU A 224 -5.76 -7.93 -7.31
N ASP A 225 -6.73 -8.27 -6.45
CA ASP A 225 -6.60 -9.41 -5.53
C ASP A 225 -6.99 -10.75 -6.18
N TRP A 226 -7.91 -10.73 -7.15
CA TRP A 226 -8.51 -11.95 -7.70
C TRP A 226 -8.12 -12.28 -9.12
N SER A 227 -7.62 -11.32 -9.93
CA SER A 227 -7.31 -11.58 -11.34
C SER A 227 -6.26 -12.66 -11.52
N ALA A 228 -5.17 -12.64 -10.75
CA ALA A 228 -4.12 -13.65 -10.85
C ALA A 228 -4.65 -15.05 -10.49
N LEU A 229 -5.49 -15.13 -9.46
CA LEU A 229 -6.10 -16.39 -9.01
C LEU A 229 -7.07 -16.95 -10.08
N TRP A 230 -7.94 -16.11 -10.61
CA TRP A 230 -8.89 -16.49 -11.66
C TRP A 230 -8.18 -16.96 -12.93
N LEU A 231 -7.13 -16.25 -13.37
CA LEU A 231 -6.34 -16.64 -14.54
C LEU A 231 -5.67 -18.00 -14.36
N THR A 232 -5.11 -18.26 -13.19
CA THR A 232 -4.34 -19.50 -12.96
C THR A 232 -5.26 -20.69 -12.69
N LYS A 233 -6.35 -20.53 -11.95
CA LYS A 233 -7.24 -21.65 -11.56
C LYS A 233 -8.32 -21.95 -12.60
N ASP A 234 -9.00 -20.93 -13.12
CA ASP A 234 -10.15 -21.12 -14.01
C ASP A 234 -9.74 -21.16 -15.49
N LEU A 235 -8.77 -20.30 -15.90
CA LEU A 235 -8.29 -20.25 -17.27
C LEU A 235 -7.00 -21.07 -17.50
N LEU A 236 -6.46 -21.70 -16.46
CA LEU A 236 -5.26 -22.54 -16.51
C LEU A 236 -4.04 -21.84 -17.15
N VAL A 237 -3.98 -20.52 -17.01
CA VAL A 237 -2.86 -19.71 -17.47
C VAL A 237 -1.67 -19.92 -16.54
N PRO A 238 -0.44 -20.13 -17.07
CA PRO A 238 0.74 -20.26 -16.24
C PRO A 238 0.93 -19.08 -15.28
N LEU A 239 1.31 -19.32 -14.03
CA LEU A 239 1.43 -18.33 -12.95
C LEU A 239 2.24 -17.09 -13.37
N TYR A 240 3.34 -17.28 -14.12
CA TYR A 240 4.18 -16.17 -14.56
C TYR A 240 3.45 -15.17 -15.50
N LEU A 241 2.39 -15.60 -16.20
CA LEU A 241 1.57 -14.73 -17.04
C LEU A 241 0.49 -13.99 -16.23
N GLY A 242 0.20 -14.41 -15.00
CA GLY A 242 -0.77 -13.75 -14.13
C GLY A 242 -0.47 -12.27 -13.88
N GLY A 243 0.81 -11.89 -13.91
CA GLY A 243 1.23 -10.50 -13.80
C GLY A 243 1.11 -9.65 -15.08
N ALA A 244 0.82 -10.25 -16.22
CA ALA A 244 0.73 -9.52 -17.49
C ALA A 244 -0.64 -8.84 -17.71
N ILE A 245 -1.62 -9.11 -16.84
CA ILE A 245 -3.02 -8.66 -16.97
C ILE A 245 -3.41 -7.69 -15.84
N ILE A 246 -2.64 -7.64 -14.76
CA ILE A 246 -2.76 -6.68 -13.64
C ILE A 246 -2.01 -5.39 -13.99
#